data_f8cc7ac1ac417fd605bfc3e4d63ca4ce
#
_entry.id   f8cc7ac1ac417fd605bfc3e4d63ca4ce
#
_cell.length_a   1.000
_cell.length_b   1.000
_cell.length_c   1.000
_cell.angle_alpha   90.00
_cell.angle_beta   90.00
_cell.angle_gamma   90.00
#
_symmetry.space_group_name_H-M   'P 1'
#
loop_
_entity.id
_entity.type
_entity.pdbx_description
1 polymer ?
#
loop_
_entity_poly.entity_id
_entity_poly.type
_entity_poly.pdbx_seq_one_letter_code
_entity_poly.pdbx_strand_id
1 'polypeptide(L)'
;MHLEKIDRDGRGRFAFLAYDQGLEHGPEDFRPNPEAASPRFVLELARDSDYTAVVFQQGVALATRELYPEVPRLVKLNGKAGLAKGEPYSPLLCPVEYAVKALRAVAVGYTIYLGSEHEARMLAEFAQVVRDAEALGVPTVAWVYPRGKAVGSDTAPEIVAYAARVAYELGADVAKVKWSGSVDSFRWACTSAVTTKVVLSGGVLTESPGEFLAVVDGVMRAGGAGVAVGRNVWQRPRAEAGAISKDIVARVRA
;
A
#
# COMPACT_ATOMS: atom_id res chain seq x y z
N MET A 1 4.53 -16.01 -8.73
CA MET A 1 4.01 -15.31 -7.53
C MET A 1 4.76 -15.80 -6.30
N HIS A 2 5.29 -14.89 -5.49
CA HIS A 2 6.11 -15.21 -4.30
C HIS A 2 5.42 -14.71 -3.02
N LEU A 3 4.08 -14.88 -2.97
CA LEU A 3 3.26 -14.41 -1.85
C LEU A 3 3.65 -15.04 -0.50
N GLU A 4 4.25 -16.21 -0.50
CA GLU A 4 4.74 -16.92 0.70
C GLU A 4 5.71 -16.07 1.54
N LYS A 5 6.36 -15.08 0.95
CA LYS A 5 7.23 -14.13 1.66
C LYS A 5 6.46 -13.19 2.59
N ILE A 6 5.19 -12.93 2.30
CA ILE A 6 4.31 -12.02 3.04
C ILE A 6 3.03 -12.69 3.54
N ASP A 7 2.67 -13.86 3.03
CA ASP A 7 1.50 -14.65 3.42
C ASP A 7 1.89 -15.66 4.51
N ARG A 8 1.96 -15.19 5.75
CA ARG A 8 2.52 -15.96 6.86
C ARG A 8 1.66 -17.16 7.29
N ASP A 9 0.35 -17.08 7.05
CA ASP A 9 -0.63 -18.10 7.47
C ASP A 9 -1.27 -18.86 6.29
N GLY A 10 -0.84 -18.57 5.06
CA GLY A 10 -1.34 -19.20 3.84
C GLY A 10 -2.76 -18.81 3.45
N ARG A 11 -3.33 -17.78 4.09
CA ARG A 11 -4.73 -17.35 3.84
C ARG A 11 -4.84 -16.30 2.74
N GLY A 12 -3.73 -15.75 2.24
CA GLY A 12 -3.74 -14.65 1.30
C GLY A 12 -4.31 -13.37 1.88
N ARG A 13 -4.02 -13.08 3.16
CA ARG A 13 -4.54 -11.93 3.91
C ARG A 13 -3.42 -11.00 4.34
N PHE A 14 -3.55 -9.69 4.06
CA PHE A 14 -2.47 -8.73 4.23
C PHE A 14 -2.93 -7.47 4.95
N ALA A 15 -2.27 -7.15 6.05
CA ALA A 15 -2.37 -5.87 6.73
C ALA A 15 -1.03 -5.15 6.59
N PHE A 16 -0.95 -4.14 5.73
CA PHE A 16 0.24 -3.32 5.55
C PHE A 16 0.10 -2.00 6.31
N LEU A 17 1.10 -1.63 7.09
CA LEU A 17 1.17 -0.31 7.72
C LEU A 17 1.96 0.65 6.81
N ALA A 18 1.23 1.52 6.10
CA ALA A 18 1.80 2.42 5.10
C ALA A 18 2.41 3.67 5.74
N TYR A 19 3.70 3.90 5.46
CA TYR A 19 4.47 5.07 5.92
C TYR A 19 5.33 5.65 4.79
N ASP A 20 4.93 5.41 3.54
CA ASP A 20 5.64 5.81 2.33
C ASP A 20 5.21 7.19 1.77
N GLN A 21 4.22 7.83 2.38
CA GLN A 21 3.62 9.07 1.88
C GLN A 21 4.45 10.33 2.16
N GLY A 22 5.43 10.30 3.07
CA GLY A 22 6.17 11.49 3.50
C GLY A 22 6.91 12.21 2.38
N LEU A 23 7.35 11.50 1.34
CA LEU A 23 7.97 12.10 0.16
C LEU A 23 6.96 12.96 -0.64
N GLU A 24 5.72 12.47 -0.80
CA GLU A 24 4.67 13.16 -1.57
C GLU A 24 3.96 14.24 -0.75
N HIS A 25 3.61 13.94 0.49
CA HIS A 25 2.79 14.84 1.33
C HIS A 25 3.62 15.79 2.20
N GLY A 26 4.89 15.48 2.41
CA GLY A 26 5.74 16.25 3.31
C GLY A 26 5.42 16.03 4.80
N PRO A 27 5.94 16.88 5.71
CA PRO A 27 5.83 16.69 7.15
C PRO A 27 4.46 17.08 7.74
N GLU A 28 3.60 17.74 6.97
CA GLU A 28 2.29 18.21 7.46
C GLU A 28 1.38 17.05 7.92
N ASP A 29 1.52 15.89 7.30
CA ASP A 29 0.77 14.69 7.69
C ASP A 29 1.08 14.23 9.13
N PHE A 30 2.20 14.66 9.71
CA PHE A 30 2.58 14.31 11.09
C PHE A 30 2.09 15.31 12.14
N ARG A 31 1.51 16.45 11.76
CA ARG A 31 1.00 17.44 12.73
C ARG A 31 -0.05 16.91 13.69
N PRO A 32 -1.01 16.05 13.27
CA PRO A 32 -1.99 15.49 14.20
C PRO A 32 -1.36 14.62 15.29
N ASN A 33 -0.24 13.96 14.98
CA ASN A 33 0.55 13.17 15.92
C ASN A 33 2.05 13.34 15.63
N PRO A 34 2.73 14.32 16.26
CA PRO A 34 4.15 14.57 16.03
C PRO A 34 5.08 13.40 16.36
N GLU A 35 4.67 12.49 17.26
CA GLU A 35 5.42 11.27 17.59
C GLU A 35 5.59 10.36 16.36
N ALA A 36 4.58 10.35 15.47
CA ALA A 36 4.62 9.58 14.24
C ALA A 36 5.61 10.12 13.18
N ALA A 37 6.22 11.29 13.37
CA ALA A 37 7.32 11.75 12.53
C ALA A 37 8.56 10.85 12.66
N SER A 38 8.70 10.12 13.77
CA SER A 38 9.72 9.09 13.94
C SER A 38 9.25 7.75 13.38
N PRO A 39 9.99 7.13 12.44
CA PRO A 39 9.62 5.80 11.94
C PRO A 39 9.66 4.70 13.01
N ARG A 40 10.31 4.94 14.16
CA ARG A 40 10.24 4.05 15.32
C ARG A 40 8.79 3.81 15.76
N PHE A 41 7.96 4.85 15.76
CA PHE A 41 6.55 4.77 16.14
C PHE A 41 5.78 3.71 15.35
N VAL A 42 5.90 3.75 14.01
CA VAL A 42 5.19 2.78 13.16
C VAL A 42 5.81 1.39 13.20
N LEU A 43 7.12 1.27 13.44
CA LEU A 43 7.76 -0.04 13.61
C LEU A 43 7.30 -0.72 14.91
N GLU A 44 7.16 0.03 16.00
CA GLU A 44 6.62 -0.48 17.26
C GLU A 44 5.16 -0.91 17.10
N LEU A 45 4.31 -0.08 16.47
CA LEU A 45 2.92 -0.45 16.17
C LEU A 45 2.83 -1.72 15.32
N ALA A 46 3.68 -1.83 14.29
CA ALA A 46 3.68 -2.98 13.38
C ALA A 46 4.07 -4.27 14.10
N ARG A 47 5.09 -4.22 14.96
CA ARG A 47 5.52 -5.33 15.80
C ARG A 47 4.42 -5.76 16.77
N ASP A 48 3.88 -4.79 17.53
CA ASP A 48 2.95 -5.04 18.64
C ASP A 48 1.55 -5.46 18.18
N SER A 49 1.23 -5.23 16.89
CA SER A 49 -0.05 -5.60 16.27
C SER A 49 0.10 -6.65 15.16
N ASP A 50 1.32 -7.13 14.91
CA ASP A 50 1.64 -8.18 13.94
C ASP A 50 1.18 -7.85 12.50
N TYR A 51 1.49 -6.65 12.03
CA TYR A 51 1.28 -6.29 10.63
C TYR A 51 2.10 -7.19 9.69
N THR A 52 1.57 -7.43 8.49
CA THR A 52 2.26 -8.19 7.44
C THR A 52 3.60 -7.55 7.06
N ALA A 53 3.61 -6.23 6.86
CA ALA A 53 4.83 -5.43 6.65
C ALA A 53 4.56 -3.95 6.88
N VAL A 54 5.63 -3.19 7.15
CA VAL A 54 5.62 -1.72 7.09
C VAL A 54 6.10 -1.28 5.72
N VAL A 55 5.42 -0.29 5.12
CA VAL A 55 5.77 0.25 3.81
C VAL A 55 6.64 1.49 3.99
N PHE A 56 7.86 1.47 3.44
CA PHE A 56 8.81 2.57 3.52
C PHE A 56 9.32 3.00 2.14
N GLN A 57 9.65 4.27 1.99
CA GLN A 57 10.58 4.74 0.96
C GLN A 57 12.00 4.29 1.29
N GLN A 58 12.87 4.19 0.28
CA GLN A 58 14.24 3.67 0.42
C GLN A 58 15.06 4.34 1.53
N GLY A 59 14.96 5.67 1.68
CA GLY A 59 15.73 6.41 2.69
C GLY A 59 15.32 6.04 4.12
N VAL A 60 14.02 5.87 4.38
CA VAL A 60 13.50 5.43 5.67
C VAL A 60 13.87 3.97 5.93
N ALA A 61 13.73 3.10 4.91
CA ALA A 61 14.12 1.70 5.01
C ALA A 61 15.61 1.55 5.35
N LEU A 62 16.48 2.35 4.70
CA LEU A 62 17.91 2.36 4.97
C LEU A 62 18.22 2.83 6.41
N ALA A 63 17.64 3.95 6.82
CA ALA A 63 17.86 4.53 8.14
C ALA A 63 17.38 3.64 9.29
N THR A 64 16.42 2.75 9.03
CA THR A 64 15.80 1.90 10.04
C THR A 64 16.12 0.41 9.90
N ARG A 65 17.02 0.01 8.98
CA ARG A 65 17.22 -1.41 8.65
C ARG A 65 17.63 -2.29 9.83
N GLU A 66 18.35 -1.74 10.81
CA GLU A 66 18.78 -2.43 12.00
C GLU A 66 17.84 -2.20 13.21
N LEU A 67 16.81 -1.35 13.04
CA LEU A 67 15.81 -1.08 14.06
C LEU A 67 14.63 -2.04 13.87
N TYR A 68 14.35 -2.90 14.86
CA TYR A 68 13.32 -3.94 14.78
C TYR A 68 13.45 -4.80 13.51
N PRO A 69 14.54 -5.55 13.34
CA PRO A 69 14.81 -6.33 12.12
C PRO A 69 13.78 -7.44 11.88
N GLU A 70 13.04 -7.84 12.91
CA GLU A 70 11.94 -8.80 12.84
C GLU A 70 10.67 -8.25 12.16
N VAL A 71 10.50 -6.92 12.08
CA VAL A 71 9.37 -6.30 11.40
C VAL A 71 9.63 -6.32 9.88
N PRO A 72 8.81 -7.02 9.07
CA PRO A 72 9.04 -7.07 7.63
C PRO A 72 8.84 -5.71 6.96
N ARG A 73 9.62 -5.44 5.93
CA ARG A 73 9.59 -4.19 5.17
C ARG A 73 9.16 -4.44 3.73
N LEU A 74 8.15 -3.70 3.29
CA LEU A 74 7.81 -3.51 1.90
C LEU A 74 8.44 -2.19 1.46
N VAL A 75 9.36 -2.24 0.48
CA VAL A 75 10.02 -1.03 0.00
C VAL A 75 9.29 -0.47 -1.22
N LYS A 76 8.86 0.79 -1.10
CA LYS A 76 8.27 1.54 -2.20
C LYS A 76 9.40 2.01 -3.13
N LEU A 77 9.36 1.52 -4.39
CA LEU A 77 10.46 1.73 -5.35
C LEU A 77 10.42 3.09 -6.05
N ASN A 78 9.22 3.67 -6.20
CA ASN A 78 9.04 4.94 -6.87
C ASN A 78 8.42 6.00 -5.96
N GLY A 79 8.48 7.25 -6.37
CA GLY A 79 7.92 8.34 -5.59
C GLY A 79 8.01 9.68 -6.32
N LYS A 80 7.26 10.65 -5.82
CA LYS A 80 7.33 12.03 -6.29
C LYS A 80 7.19 12.99 -5.12
N ALA A 81 7.69 14.22 -5.27
CA ALA A 81 7.38 15.32 -4.35
C ALA A 81 6.02 15.93 -4.69
N GLY A 82 5.32 16.47 -3.68
CA GLY A 82 4.00 17.08 -3.84
C GLY A 82 4.01 18.53 -4.32
N LEU A 83 5.19 19.18 -4.39
CA LEU A 83 5.29 20.61 -4.74
C LEU A 83 5.14 20.87 -6.24
N ALA A 84 5.64 19.97 -7.08
CA ALA A 84 5.53 20.13 -8.53
C ALA A 84 4.06 20.00 -8.96
N LYS A 85 3.62 20.95 -9.78
CA LYS A 85 2.29 20.95 -10.41
C LYS A 85 2.36 20.27 -11.78
N GLY A 86 1.24 19.74 -12.25
CA GLY A 86 1.11 19.07 -13.53
C GLY A 86 0.61 17.65 -13.41
N GLU A 87 0.70 16.90 -14.52
CA GLU A 87 0.25 15.52 -14.54
C GLU A 87 1.09 14.63 -13.62
N PRO A 88 0.46 13.74 -12.85
CA PRO A 88 1.18 12.95 -11.87
C PRO A 88 2.10 11.92 -12.56
N TYR A 89 3.36 11.96 -12.17
CA TYR A 89 4.38 10.98 -12.53
C TYR A 89 5.20 10.61 -11.30
N SER A 90 5.42 9.34 -11.10
CA SER A 90 6.18 8.80 -9.98
C SER A 90 7.34 7.97 -10.53
N PRO A 91 8.54 8.57 -10.77
CA PRO A 91 9.67 7.87 -11.34
C PRO A 91 10.21 6.78 -10.42
N LEU A 92 10.85 5.77 -11.01
CA LEU A 92 11.61 4.77 -10.26
C LEU A 92 12.79 5.44 -9.54
N LEU A 93 12.87 5.28 -8.23
CA LEU A 93 13.91 5.85 -7.36
C LEU A 93 14.82 4.80 -6.75
N CYS A 94 14.32 3.57 -6.61
CA CYS A 94 15.01 2.47 -5.96
C CYS A 94 14.95 1.21 -6.84
N PRO A 95 16.10 0.68 -7.31
CA PRO A 95 16.11 -0.60 -8.02
C PRO A 95 15.64 -1.75 -7.13
N VAL A 96 14.96 -2.74 -7.71
CA VAL A 96 14.47 -3.93 -6.99
C VAL A 96 15.62 -4.64 -6.29
N GLU A 97 16.74 -4.83 -6.96
CA GLU A 97 17.91 -5.51 -6.40
C GLU A 97 18.44 -4.82 -5.13
N TYR A 98 18.51 -3.48 -5.13
CA TYR A 98 18.94 -2.72 -3.96
C TYR A 98 17.93 -2.85 -2.81
N ALA A 99 16.61 -2.78 -3.11
CA ALA A 99 15.57 -2.97 -2.12
C ALA A 99 15.67 -4.34 -1.44
N VAL A 100 15.88 -5.39 -2.21
CA VAL A 100 15.96 -6.76 -1.69
C VAL A 100 17.28 -7.03 -0.97
N LYS A 101 18.41 -6.75 -1.62
CA LYS A 101 19.74 -7.15 -1.11
C LYS A 101 20.26 -6.23 -0.01
N ALA A 102 20.07 -4.91 -0.15
CA ALA A 102 20.62 -3.93 0.79
C ALA A 102 19.61 -3.51 1.87
N LEU A 103 18.33 -3.37 1.51
CA LEU A 103 17.29 -2.92 2.45
C LEU A 103 16.50 -4.07 3.07
N ARG A 104 16.77 -5.32 2.69
CA ARG A 104 16.12 -6.54 3.20
C ARG A 104 14.60 -6.53 2.98
N ALA A 105 14.14 -5.98 1.85
CA ALA A 105 12.73 -5.95 1.51
C ALA A 105 12.19 -7.37 1.32
N VAL A 106 11.07 -7.69 1.97
CA VAL A 106 10.32 -8.94 1.76
C VAL A 106 9.32 -8.83 0.60
N ALA A 107 9.02 -7.60 0.18
CA ALA A 107 8.16 -7.27 -0.94
C ALA A 107 8.56 -5.89 -1.48
N VAL A 108 8.20 -5.60 -2.72
CA VAL A 108 8.43 -4.29 -3.34
C VAL A 108 7.13 -3.68 -3.85
N GLY A 109 7.06 -2.35 -3.81
CA GLY A 109 5.87 -1.62 -4.20
C GLY A 109 6.13 -0.54 -5.24
N TYR A 110 5.14 -0.30 -6.12
CA TYR A 110 5.24 0.69 -7.17
C TYR A 110 3.88 1.39 -7.39
N THR A 111 3.89 2.73 -7.57
CA THR A 111 2.69 3.51 -7.85
C THR A 111 2.53 3.74 -9.35
N ILE A 112 1.32 3.48 -9.85
CA ILE A 112 0.87 3.78 -11.20
C ILE A 112 -0.28 4.79 -11.10
N TYR A 113 -0.16 5.93 -11.78
CA TYR A 113 -1.24 6.90 -11.92
C TYR A 113 -1.92 6.66 -13.27
N LEU A 114 -3.05 5.93 -13.26
CA LEU A 114 -3.86 5.71 -14.46
C LEU A 114 -4.55 7.00 -14.88
N GLY A 115 -4.62 7.23 -16.18
CA GLY A 115 -5.19 8.45 -16.77
C GLY A 115 -4.26 9.66 -16.76
N SER A 116 -3.02 9.51 -16.30
CA SER A 116 -1.96 10.51 -16.45
C SER A 116 -1.36 10.45 -17.85
N GLU A 117 -0.90 11.59 -18.37
CA GLU A 117 -0.14 11.64 -19.64
C GLU A 117 1.17 10.84 -19.57
N HIS A 118 1.64 10.48 -18.38
CA HIS A 118 2.83 9.66 -18.13
C HIS A 118 2.51 8.19 -17.84
N GLU A 119 1.26 7.77 -18.01
CA GLU A 119 0.78 6.40 -17.72
C GLU A 119 1.62 5.34 -18.42
N ALA A 120 1.81 5.47 -19.74
CA ALA A 120 2.54 4.48 -20.53
C ALA A 120 3.96 4.21 -20.03
N ARG A 121 4.63 5.24 -19.52
CA ARG A 121 5.95 5.11 -18.93
C ARG A 121 5.91 4.34 -17.60
N MET A 122 4.96 4.66 -16.72
CA MET A 122 4.81 3.96 -15.43
C MET A 122 4.42 2.49 -15.62
N LEU A 123 3.59 2.18 -16.62
CA LEU A 123 3.25 0.79 -16.96
C LEU A 123 4.50 0.00 -17.42
N ALA A 124 5.33 0.61 -18.29
CA ALA A 124 6.56 -0.02 -18.77
C ALA A 124 7.59 -0.22 -17.64
N GLU A 125 7.77 0.80 -16.79
CA GLU A 125 8.66 0.69 -15.61
C GLU A 125 8.18 -0.40 -14.64
N PHE A 126 6.86 -0.46 -14.35
CA PHE A 126 6.32 -1.49 -13.47
C PHE A 126 6.44 -2.90 -14.05
N ALA A 127 6.23 -3.08 -15.36
CA ALA A 127 6.45 -4.35 -16.02
C ALA A 127 7.91 -4.84 -15.88
N GLN A 128 8.89 -3.93 -15.86
CA GLN A 128 10.28 -4.28 -15.56
C GLN A 128 10.45 -4.64 -14.08
N VAL A 129 9.86 -3.87 -13.16
CA VAL A 129 9.87 -4.18 -11.70
C VAL A 129 9.33 -5.59 -11.42
N VAL A 130 8.26 -6.00 -12.10
CA VAL A 130 7.69 -7.35 -11.94
C VAL A 130 8.70 -8.43 -12.33
N ARG A 131 9.38 -8.28 -13.49
CA ARG A 131 10.40 -9.25 -13.92
C ARG A 131 11.60 -9.32 -12.97
N ASP A 132 12.06 -8.17 -12.51
CA ASP A 132 13.21 -8.09 -11.59
C ASP A 132 12.85 -8.68 -10.21
N ALA A 133 11.63 -8.44 -9.74
CA ALA A 133 11.12 -9.00 -8.49
C ALA A 133 10.93 -10.52 -8.55
N GLU A 134 10.41 -11.03 -9.67
CA GLU A 134 10.30 -12.47 -9.94
C GLU A 134 11.67 -13.16 -9.91
N ALA A 135 12.66 -12.57 -10.58
CA ALA A 135 14.03 -13.09 -10.59
C ALA A 135 14.69 -13.12 -9.20
N LEU A 136 14.24 -12.25 -8.28
CA LEU A 136 14.74 -12.17 -6.91
C LEU A 136 13.85 -12.87 -5.88
N GLY A 137 12.75 -13.49 -6.33
CA GLY A 137 11.85 -14.26 -5.50
C GLY A 137 11.08 -13.42 -4.48
N VAL A 138 10.68 -12.20 -4.82
CA VAL A 138 9.89 -11.32 -3.93
C VAL A 138 8.60 -10.87 -4.62
N PRO A 139 7.48 -10.76 -3.88
CA PRO A 139 6.22 -10.32 -4.45
C PRO A 139 6.20 -8.81 -4.71
N THR A 140 5.36 -8.45 -5.69
CA THR A 140 5.11 -7.06 -6.09
C THR A 140 3.76 -6.57 -5.60
N VAL A 141 3.71 -5.33 -5.16
CA VAL A 141 2.47 -4.62 -4.81
C VAL A 141 2.31 -3.40 -5.71
N ALA A 142 1.26 -3.36 -6.52
CA ALA A 142 0.93 -2.20 -7.36
C ALA A 142 -0.02 -1.25 -6.61
N TRP A 143 0.40 0.00 -6.36
CA TRP A 143 -0.51 1.09 -6.00
C TRP A 143 -1.11 1.65 -7.28
N VAL A 144 -2.31 1.22 -7.65
CA VAL A 144 -2.95 1.68 -8.88
C VAL A 144 -3.97 2.76 -8.54
N TYR A 145 -3.55 4.00 -8.78
CA TYR A 145 -4.36 5.17 -8.48
C TYR A 145 -4.80 5.86 -9.76
N PRO A 146 -6.09 5.79 -10.10
CA PRO A 146 -6.65 6.61 -11.17
C PRO A 146 -6.50 8.09 -10.81
N ARG A 147 -5.56 8.77 -11.45
CA ARG A 147 -5.24 10.16 -11.14
C ARG A 147 -4.53 10.82 -12.35
N GLY A 148 -5.20 11.72 -13.00
CA GLY A 148 -4.73 12.43 -14.18
C GLY A 148 -5.89 13.13 -14.87
N LYS A 149 -5.63 13.88 -15.94
CA LYS A 149 -6.65 14.66 -16.66
C LYS A 149 -7.78 13.80 -17.23
N ALA A 150 -7.50 12.54 -17.54
CA ALA A 150 -8.48 11.62 -18.13
C ALA A 150 -9.45 11.01 -17.10
N VAL A 151 -9.26 11.26 -15.79
CA VAL A 151 -10.03 10.63 -14.72
C VAL A 151 -10.98 11.62 -14.08
N GLY A 152 -12.29 11.37 -14.19
CA GLY A 152 -13.32 12.20 -13.56
C GLY A 152 -13.50 11.90 -12.06
N SER A 153 -13.45 10.61 -11.67
CA SER A 153 -13.54 10.19 -10.26
C SER A 153 -12.64 8.98 -10.02
N ASP A 154 -11.75 9.10 -9.04
CA ASP A 154 -10.79 8.05 -8.69
C ASP A 154 -11.37 6.97 -7.75
N THR A 155 -12.66 7.09 -7.39
CA THR A 155 -13.42 6.13 -6.58
C THR A 155 -14.64 5.57 -7.32
N ALA A 156 -14.87 5.97 -8.57
CA ALA A 156 -15.95 5.41 -9.37
C ALA A 156 -15.77 3.88 -9.51
N PRO A 157 -16.84 3.08 -9.33
CA PRO A 157 -16.76 1.61 -9.30
C PRO A 157 -16.04 0.99 -10.49
N GLU A 158 -16.36 1.46 -11.70
CA GLU A 158 -15.76 0.98 -12.95
C GLU A 158 -14.27 1.34 -13.04
N ILE A 159 -13.88 2.50 -12.51
CA ILE A 159 -12.49 2.96 -12.51
C ILE A 159 -11.65 2.19 -11.49
N VAL A 160 -12.21 1.89 -10.30
CA VAL A 160 -11.53 1.07 -9.30
C VAL A 160 -11.38 -0.38 -9.80
N ALA A 161 -12.39 -0.94 -10.45
CA ALA A 161 -12.31 -2.27 -11.05
C ALA A 161 -11.28 -2.31 -12.20
N TYR A 162 -11.23 -1.26 -13.03
CA TYR A 162 -10.22 -1.12 -14.07
C TYR A 162 -8.81 -1.06 -13.48
N ALA A 163 -8.60 -0.29 -12.41
CA ALA A 163 -7.32 -0.23 -11.70
C ALA A 163 -6.86 -1.61 -11.18
N ALA A 164 -7.78 -2.38 -10.61
CA ALA A 164 -7.51 -3.73 -10.15
C ALA A 164 -7.16 -4.69 -11.32
N ARG A 165 -7.86 -4.56 -12.45
CA ARG A 165 -7.58 -5.31 -13.68
C ARG A 165 -6.21 -4.98 -14.26
N VAL A 166 -5.83 -3.71 -14.32
CA VAL A 166 -4.49 -3.29 -14.81
C VAL A 166 -3.38 -3.93 -13.97
N ALA A 167 -3.52 -3.98 -12.65
CA ALA A 167 -2.55 -4.66 -11.79
C ALA A 167 -2.37 -6.14 -12.17
N TYR A 168 -3.47 -6.84 -12.43
CA TYR A 168 -3.44 -8.24 -12.87
C TYR A 168 -2.76 -8.41 -14.23
N GLU A 169 -3.12 -7.59 -15.22
CA GLU A 169 -2.54 -7.68 -16.58
C GLU A 169 -1.03 -7.38 -16.59
N LEU A 170 -0.55 -6.58 -15.65
CA LEU A 170 0.88 -6.31 -15.46
C LEU A 170 1.61 -7.36 -14.63
N GLY A 171 0.91 -8.35 -14.05
CA GLY A 171 1.49 -9.41 -13.26
C GLY A 171 1.79 -9.04 -11.80
N ALA A 172 1.11 -8.04 -11.24
CA ALA A 172 1.23 -7.72 -9.82
C ALA A 172 0.68 -8.87 -8.95
N ASP A 173 1.36 -9.19 -7.85
CA ASP A 173 0.86 -10.15 -6.87
C ASP A 173 -0.25 -9.56 -6.01
N VAL A 174 -0.12 -8.26 -5.67
CA VAL A 174 -1.11 -7.51 -4.88
C VAL A 174 -1.42 -6.18 -5.55
N ALA A 175 -2.71 -5.82 -5.62
CA ALA A 175 -3.20 -4.52 -6.08
C ALA A 175 -3.74 -3.71 -4.89
N LYS A 176 -3.19 -2.51 -4.67
CA LYS A 176 -3.71 -1.55 -3.70
C LYS A 176 -4.58 -0.53 -4.45
N VAL A 177 -5.88 -0.54 -4.18
CA VAL A 177 -6.87 0.32 -4.84
C VAL A 177 -7.73 1.07 -3.82
N LYS A 178 -8.47 2.09 -4.26
CA LYS A 178 -9.38 2.85 -3.42
C LYS A 178 -10.67 2.09 -3.14
N TRP A 179 -11.36 2.46 -2.07
CA TRP A 179 -12.72 2.02 -1.81
C TRP A 179 -13.67 2.59 -2.86
N SER A 180 -14.51 1.76 -3.44
CA SER A 180 -15.47 2.12 -4.51
C SER A 180 -16.89 2.41 -4.00
N GLY A 181 -17.03 2.66 -2.69
CA GLY A 181 -18.27 3.11 -2.06
C GLY A 181 -19.17 2.00 -1.50
N SER A 182 -19.12 0.76 -2.01
CA SER A 182 -19.96 -0.34 -1.53
C SER A 182 -19.27 -1.70 -1.59
N VAL A 183 -19.81 -2.67 -0.85
CA VAL A 183 -19.34 -4.07 -0.89
C VAL A 183 -19.45 -4.65 -2.29
N ASP A 184 -20.55 -4.38 -2.99
CA ASP A 184 -20.81 -4.98 -4.32
C ASP A 184 -19.88 -4.39 -5.38
N SER A 185 -19.67 -3.08 -5.36
CA SER A 185 -18.72 -2.44 -6.29
C SER A 185 -17.29 -2.87 -6.03
N PHE A 186 -16.88 -3.03 -4.76
CA PHE A 186 -15.55 -3.51 -4.42
C PHE A 186 -15.36 -4.99 -4.74
N ARG A 187 -16.43 -5.80 -4.61
CA ARG A 187 -16.44 -7.20 -5.07
C ARG A 187 -16.15 -7.30 -6.56
N TRP A 188 -16.70 -6.39 -7.36
CA TRP A 188 -16.41 -6.32 -8.79
C TRP A 188 -14.92 -6.03 -9.04
N ALA A 189 -14.30 -5.12 -8.28
CA ALA A 189 -12.86 -4.87 -8.37
C ALA A 189 -12.03 -6.12 -8.00
N CYS A 190 -12.41 -6.83 -6.93
CA CYS A 190 -11.75 -8.09 -6.55
C CYS A 190 -11.88 -9.17 -7.63
N THR A 191 -13.07 -9.33 -8.21
CA THR A 191 -13.31 -10.30 -9.30
C THR A 191 -12.53 -9.95 -10.56
N SER A 192 -12.44 -8.65 -10.88
CA SER A 192 -11.70 -8.15 -12.05
C SER A 192 -10.19 -8.38 -11.96
N ALA A 193 -9.64 -8.49 -10.75
CA ALA A 193 -8.23 -8.76 -10.48
C ALA A 193 -7.83 -10.23 -10.64
N VAL A 194 -8.76 -11.13 -10.85
CA VAL A 194 -8.58 -12.59 -11.08
C VAL A 194 -7.74 -13.24 -9.96
N THR A 195 -6.44 -13.43 -10.17
CA THR A 195 -5.50 -14.03 -9.18
C THR A 195 -4.77 -13.00 -8.34
N THR A 196 -4.69 -11.74 -8.79
CA THR A 196 -4.06 -10.65 -8.03
C THR A 196 -4.87 -10.35 -6.77
N LYS A 197 -4.22 -10.32 -5.62
CA LYS A 197 -4.86 -10.03 -4.34
C LYS A 197 -5.18 -8.52 -4.22
N VAL A 198 -6.42 -8.18 -3.93
CA VAL A 198 -6.84 -6.76 -3.82
C VAL A 198 -6.84 -6.31 -2.38
N VAL A 199 -6.09 -5.25 -2.05
CA VAL A 199 -6.07 -4.61 -0.74
C VAL A 199 -6.58 -3.17 -0.82
N LEU A 200 -7.26 -2.74 0.23
CA LEU A 200 -7.76 -1.37 0.35
C LEU A 200 -6.62 -0.37 0.56
N SER A 201 -6.67 0.77 -0.12
CA SER A 201 -5.92 1.97 0.27
C SER A 201 -6.64 2.69 1.41
N GLY A 202 -5.94 2.88 2.54
CA GLY A 202 -6.53 3.39 3.78
C GLY A 202 -7.05 4.84 3.76
N GLY A 203 -6.76 5.61 2.72
CA GLY A 203 -7.29 6.96 2.55
C GLY A 203 -6.81 7.99 3.59
N VAL A 204 -7.59 9.06 3.73
CA VAL A 204 -7.40 10.10 4.75
C VAL A 204 -7.88 9.63 6.12
N LEU A 205 -7.47 10.34 7.18
CA LEU A 205 -7.97 10.10 8.54
C LEU A 205 -9.50 10.27 8.58
N THR A 206 -10.20 9.28 9.11
CA THR A 206 -11.65 9.32 9.37
C THR A 206 -11.92 9.99 10.73
N GLU A 207 -13.14 10.51 10.92
CA GLU A 207 -13.53 11.15 12.18
C GLU A 207 -13.44 10.18 13.36
N SER A 208 -13.84 8.95 13.17
CA SER A 208 -13.75 7.91 14.19
C SER A 208 -13.04 6.63 13.70
N PRO A 209 -12.40 5.85 14.60
CA PRO A 209 -11.90 4.52 14.28
C PRO A 209 -12.98 3.60 13.70
N GLY A 210 -14.21 3.68 14.24
CA GLY A 210 -15.33 2.83 13.83
C GLY A 210 -15.70 2.98 12.35
N GLU A 211 -15.65 4.20 11.81
CA GLU A 211 -15.90 4.44 10.38
C GLU A 211 -14.89 3.70 9.49
N PHE A 212 -13.60 3.80 9.83
CA PHE A 212 -12.57 3.10 9.06
C PHE A 212 -12.71 1.58 9.19
N LEU A 213 -12.98 1.08 10.41
CA LEU A 213 -13.17 -0.35 10.65
C LEU A 213 -14.39 -0.90 9.90
N ALA A 214 -15.46 -0.14 9.75
CA ALA A 214 -16.61 -0.53 8.93
C ALA A 214 -16.25 -0.67 7.44
N VAL A 215 -15.36 0.19 6.93
CA VAL A 215 -14.83 0.04 5.56
C VAL A 215 -13.97 -1.22 5.45
N VAL A 216 -13.11 -1.51 6.44
CA VAL A 216 -12.32 -2.75 6.48
C VAL A 216 -13.23 -3.97 6.42
N ASP A 217 -14.28 -4.02 7.26
CA ASP A 217 -15.27 -5.10 7.25
C ASP A 217 -15.97 -5.22 5.88
N GLY A 218 -16.26 -4.09 5.24
CA GLY A 218 -16.81 -4.05 3.87
C GLY A 218 -15.88 -4.67 2.84
N VAL A 219 -14.60 -4.33 2.89
CA VAL A 219 -13.56 -4.88 2.01
C VAL A 219 -13.44 -6.40 2.17
N MET A 220 -13.40 -6.88 3.42
CA MET A 220 -13.28 -8.31 3.69
C MET A 220 -14.52 -9.07 3.19
N ARG A 221 -15.74 -8.55 3.41
CA ARG A 221 -16.99 -9.11 2.86
C ARG A 221 -17.06 -9.09 1.33
N ALA A 222 -16.38 -8.14 0.70
CA ALA A 222 -16.30 -8.06 -0.76
C ALA A 222 -15.33 -9.09 -1.37
N GLY A 223 -14.57 -9.83 -0.56
CA GLY A 223 -13.52 -10.75 -1.03
C GLY A 223 -12.16 -10.09 -1.18
N GLY A 224 -11.97 -8.89 -0.63
CA GLY A 224 -10.67 -8.25 -0.55
C GLY A 224 -9.68 -9.06 0.29
N ALA A 225 -8.41 -8.91 -0.01
CA ALA A 225 -7.32 -9.61 0.68
C ALA A 225 -6.78 -8.83 1.91
N GLY A 226 -7.32 -7.65 2.21
CA GLY A 226 -6.90 -6.86 3.36
C GLY A 226 -6.75 -5.39 3.07
N VAL A 227 -5.83 -4.74 3.79
CA VAL A 227 -5.68 -3.28 3.77
C VAL A 227 -4.23 -2.83 3.77
N ALA A 228 -3.97 -1.65 3.19
CA ALA A 228 -2.72 -0.91 3.35
C ALA A 228 -3.07 0.47 3.94
N VAL A 229 -3.01 0.57 5.26
CA VAL A 229 -3.45 1.71 6.04
C VAL A 229 -2.27 2.53 6.56
N GLY A 230 -2.42 3.85 6.55
CA GLY A 230 -1.43 4.78 7.08
C GLY A 230 -2.06 5.76 8.07
N ARG A 231 -2.53 6.90 7.58
CA ARG A 231 -3.05 8.03 8.36
C ARG A 231 -4.15 7.67 9.35
N ASN A 232 -5.02 6.73 9.02
CA ASN A 232 -6.05 6.22 9.94
C ASN A 232 -5.48 5.52 11.17
N VAL A 233 -4.19 5.19 11.19
CA VAL A 233 -3.48 4.60 12.32
C VAL A 233 -2.54 5.62 12.96
N TRP A 234 -1.47 6.00 12.27
CA TRP A 234 -0.37 6.73 12.91
C TRP A 234 -0.64 8.24 13.12
N GLN A 235 -1.70 8.82 12.53
CA GLN A 235 -2.16 10.18 12.89
C GLN A 235 -2.95 10.23 14.22
N ARG A 236 -3.30 9.07 14.79
CA ARG A 236 -3.97 8.97 16.09
C ARG A 236 -2.94 8.95 17.22
N PRO A 237 -3.32 9.38 18.45
CA PRO A 237 -2.49 9.19 19.64
C PRO A 237 -2.10 7.72 19.81
N ARG A 238 -0.93 7.45 20.42
CA ARG A 238 -0.34 6.10 20.52
C ARG A 238 -1.31 5.03 21.01
N ALA A 239 -2.10 5.31 22.04
CA ALA A 239 -3.04 4.34 22.59
C ALA A 239 -4.13 3.95 21.58
N GLU A 240 -4.72 4.95 20.90
CA GLU A 240 -5.71 4.72 19.85
C GLU A 240 -5.10 4.03 18.62
N ALA A 241 -3.89 4.46 18.21
CA ALA A 241 -3.16 3.85 17.12
C ALA A 241 -2.89 2.36 17.37
N GLY A 242 -2.53 2.01 18.61
CA GLY A 242 -2.34 0.62 19.01
C GLY A 242 -3.64 -0.19 19.03
N ALA A 243 -4.72 0.40 19.53
CA ALA A 243 -6.04 -0.25 19.58
C ALA A 243 -6.57 -0.52 18.16
N ILE A 244 -6.64 0.51 17.30
CA ILE A 244 -7.14 0.36 15.93
C ILE A 244 -6.24 -0.57 15.10
N SER A 245 -4.92 -0.60 15.34
CA SER A 245 -4.01 -1.51 14.66
C SER A 245 -4.36 -2.97 14.92
N LYS A 246 -4.58 -3.34 16.19
CA LYS A 246 -5.00 -4.69 16.58
C LYS A 246 -6.35 -5.06 15.98
N ASP A 247 -7.30 -4.13 16.01
CA ASP A 247 -8.63 -4.31 15.43
C ASP A 247 -8.59 -4.54 13.92
N ILE A 248 -7.75 -3.78 13.19
CA ILE A 248 -7.57 -3.96 11.73
C ILE A 248 -6.98 -5.33 11.45
N VAL A 249 -5.88 -5.69 12.12
CA VAL A 249 -5.20 -6.98 11.88
C VAL A 249 -6.12 -8.15 12.21
N ALA A 250 -6.89 -8.08 13.32
CA ALA A 250 -7.85 -9.11 13.68
C ALA A 250 -8.93 -9.31 12.60
N ARG A 251 -9.51 -8.21 12.06
CA ARG A 251 -10.52 -8.27 10.98
C ARG A 251 -9.97 -8.82 9.67
N VAL A 252 -8.75 -8.45 9.34
CA VAL A 252 -8.09 -8.94 8.11
C VAL A 252 -7.82 -10.44 8.19
N ARG A 253 -7.50 -10.96 9.38
CA ARG A 253 -7.16 -12.38 9.58
C ARG A 253 -8.35 -13.29 9.92
N ALA A 254 -9.49 -12.72 10.23
CA ALA A 254 -10.72 -13.50 10.45
C ALA A 254 -11.21 -14.14 9.14
#